data_1ca13f06504b9e95397deef30ece214b
#
_entry.id   1ca13f06504b9e95397deef30ece214b
#
_cell.length_a   1.000
_cell.length_b   1.000
_cell.length_c   1.000
_cell.angle_alpha   90.00
_cell.angle_beta   90.00
_cell.angle_gamma   90.00
#
_symmetry.space_group_name_H-M   'P 1'
#
loop_
_entity.id
_entity.type
_entity.pdbx_description
1 polymer ?
#
loop_
_entity_poly.entity_id
_entity_poly.type
_entity_poly.pdbx_seq_one_letter_code
_entity_poly.pdbx_strand_id
1 'polypeptide(L)'
;ISKIFGELITLIENTKRAGMPEEASAILPYSGSKFSVPSNVYILGTMNTADRSIALMDTALRRRFQFIEMMPDIEVLRKIHADKVADLDVAKMLSVINDRITCLYDREHTIGHAFFTGLRGEKATIENLASVFEKSVIPLLQEYFYEDYEKIQLVLGENEGVPLELKFIKDE
;
A
#
# COMPACT_ATOMS: atom_id res chain seq x y z
N ILE A 1 12.86 3.23 12.12
CA ILE A 1 11.99 3.26 13.33
C ILE A 1 12.83 2.96 14.57
N SER A 2 13.64 1.88 14.60
CA SER A 2 14.51 1.55 15.73
C SER A 2 15.47 2.68 16.11
N LYS A 3 15.98 3.45 15.16
CA LYS A 3 16.80 4.64 15.44
C LYS A 3 16.01 5.77 16.12
N ILE A 4 14.70 5.86 15.90
CA ILE A 4 13.84 6.88 16.51
C ILE A 4 13.45 6.47 17.92
N PHE A 5 13.04 5.22 18.11
CA PHE A 5 12.66 4.71 19.42
C PHE A 5 13.88 4.44 20.34
N GLY A 6 15.05 4.14 19.75
CA GLY A 6 16.23 3.80 20.52
C GLY A 6 15.94 2.71 21.57
N GLU A 7 16.38 2.95 22.79
CA GLU A 7 16.14 2.06 23.94
C GLU A 7 14.67 1.92 24.33
N LEU A 8 13.81 2.88 23.95
CA LEU A 8 12.37 2.83 24.23
C LEU A 8 11.68 1.66 23.50
N ILE A 9 12.33 1.09 22.47
CA ILE A 9 11.79 -0.06 21.74
C ILE A 9 11.58 -1.28 22.66
N THR A 10 12.37 -1.40 23.73
CA THR A 10 12.20 -2.46 24.71
C THR A 10 10.94 -2.28 25.54
N LEU A 11 10.55 -1.03 25.83
CA LEU A 11 9.40 -0.71 26.67
C LEU A 11 8.05 -1.01 26.00
N ILE A 12 8.02 -1.19 24.69
CA ILE A 12 6.78 -1.51 23.99
C ILE A 12 6.41 -3.00 24.07
N GLU A 13 7.33 -3.86 24.53
CA GLU A 13 7.04 -5.27 24.80
C GLU A 13 5.92 -5.40 25.85
N ASN A 14 4.98 -6.32 25.63
CA ASN A 14 3.83 -6.45 26.52
C ASN A 14 4.22 -6.76 27.97
N THR A 15 5.26 -7.60 28.18
CA THR A 15 5.72 -7.98 29.52
C THR A 15 6.44 -6.86 30.26
N LYS A 16 6.96 -5.85 29.54
CA LYS A 16 7.76 -4.75 30.06
C LYS A 16 6.99 -3.45 30.29
N ARG A 17 5.71 -3.46 30.01
CA ARG A 17 4.83 -2.30 30.21
C ARG A 17 4.52 -2.08 31.69
N ALA A 18 4.13 -0.86 32.05
CA ALA A 18 3.75 -0.51 33.42
C ALA A 18 2.66 -1.45 33.97
N GLY A 19 2.88 -1.97 35.17
CA GLY A 19 2.00 -2.93 35.83
C GLY A 19 2.15 -4.38 35.37
N MET A 20 3.09 -4.69 34.49
CA MET A 20 3.37 -6.06 34.03
C MET A 20 4.52 -6.71 34.81
N PRO A 21 4.63 -8.06 34.79
CA PRO A 21 5.61 -8.80 35.62
C PRO A 21 7.07 -8.39 35.43
N GLU A 22 7.42 -7.94 34.24
CA GLU A 22 8.79 -7.51 33.89
C GLU A 22 8.85 -5.99 33.64
N GLU A 23 8.02 -5.22 34.33
CA GLU A 23 7.95 -3.77 34.13
C GLU A 23 9.33 -3.13 34.01
N ALA A 24 9.53 -2.36 32.97
CA ALA A 24 10.75 -1.62 32.70
C ALA A 24 10.45 -0.14 32.46
N SER A 25 11.44 0.69 32.70
CA SER A 25 11.38 2.12 32.43
C SER A 25 12.72 2.62 31.93
N ALA A 26 12.71 3.72 31.17
CA ALA A 26 13.90 4.43 30.73
C ALA A 26 13.93 5.86 31.29
N ILE A 27 15.11 6.43 31.40
CA ILE A 27 15.28 7.84 31.71
C ILE A 27 15.37 8.59 30.39
N LEU A 28 14.45 9.52 30.16
CA LEU A 28 14.46 10.32 28.93
C LEU A 28 15.68 11.26 28.93
N PRO A 29 16.48 11.28 27.84
CA PRO A 29 17.78 11.98 27.85
C PRO A 29 17.67 13.49 27.99
N TYR A 30 16.60 14.11 27.53
CA TYR A 30 16.43 15.56 27.57
C TYR A 30 15.75 16.06 28.85
N SER A 31 14.74 15.36 29.33
CA SER A 31 13.97 15.79 30.52
C SER A 31 14.50 15.18 31.81
N GLY A 32 15.31 14.14 31.76
CA GLY A 32 15.72 13.37 32.93
C GLY A 32 14.58 12.62 33.62
N SER A 33 13.36 12.66 33.06
CA SER A 33 12.20 12.04 33.69
C SER A 33 12.13 10.54 33.37
N LYS A 34 11.61 9.76 34.31
CA LYS A 34 11.35 8.34 34.17
C LYS A 34 10.15 8.14 33.24
N PHE A 35 10.28 7.30 32.24
CA PHE A 35 9.26 6.97 31.27
C PHE A 35 8.99 5.48 31.23
N SER A 36 7.71 5.09 31.17
CA SER A 36 7.25 3.73 30.94
C SER A 36 6.04 3.75 30.02
N VAL A 37 5.77 2.65 29.33
CA VAL A 37 4.60 2.51 28.46
C VAL A 37 3.47 1.86 29.24
N PRO A 38 2.30 2.51 29.40
CA PRO A 38 1.14 1.91 30.06
C PRO A 38 0.65 0.63 29.35
N SER A 39 0.13 -0.32 30.12
CA SER A 39 -0.33 -1.61 29.58
C SER A 39 -1.56 -1.49 28.66
N ASN A 40 -2.35 -0.43 28.82
CA ASN A 40 -3.55 -0.16 28.03
C ASN A 40 -3.31 0.68 26.76
N VAL A 41 -2.05 0.94 26.39
CA VAL A 41 -1.69 1.65 25.15
C VAL A 41 -1.51 0.64 24.03
N TYR A 42 -2.19 0.87 22.91
CA TYR A 42 -2.03 0.11 21.68
C TYR A 42 -1.28 0.95 20.66
N ILE A 43 -0.34 0.32 19.95
CA ILE A 43 0.47 0.99 18.93
C ILE A 43 0.11 0.36 17.60
N LEU A 44 -0.49 1.14 16.71
CA LEU A 44 -0.78 0.77 15.33
C LEU A 44 0.20 1.50 14.42
N GLY A 45 0.95 0.75 13.63
CA GLY A 45 1.84 1.28 12.61
C GLY A 45 1.42 0.84 11.22
N THR A 46 1.65 1.67 10.22
CA THR A 46 1.51 1.33 8.81
C THR A 46 2.88 1.36 8.14
N MET A 47 3.09 0.50 7.17
CA MET A 47 4.29 0.51 6.35
C MET A 47 3.96 0.14 4.91
N ASN A 48 4.74 0.67 3.98
CA ASN A 48 4.72 0.26 2.58
C ASN A 48 5.90 -0.69 2.33
N THR A 49 5.61 -1.93 1.96
CA THR A 49 6.64 -2.96 1.70
C THR A 49 7.28 -2.80 0.33
N ALA A 50 6.62 -2.11 -0.60
CA ALA A 50 7.15 -1.79 -1.93
C ALA A 50 8.35 -0.82 -1.87
N ASP A 51 8.45 -0.01 -0.81
CA ASP A 51 9.55 0.94 -0.66
C ASP A 51 10.85 0.23 -0.20
N ARG A 52 11.69 -0.10 -1.17
CA ARG A 52 13.01 -0.73 -0.95
C ARG A 52 14.00 0.16 -0.23
N SER A 53 13.75 1.47 -0.12
CA SER A 53 14.59 2.40 0.65
C SER A 53 14.44 2.20 2.15
N ILE A 54 13.37 1.57 2.58
CA ILE A 54 13.17 1.16 3.97
C ILE A 54 14.05 -0.07 4.20
N ALA A 55 15.21 0.16 4.83
CA ALA A 55 16.13 -0.89 5.24
C ALA A 55 15.36 -2.07 5.86
N LEU A 56 15.80 -3.28 5.57
CA LEU A 56 15.30 -4.54 6.14
C LEU A 56 14.85 -4.30 7.57
N MET A 57 13.57 -4.52 7.83
CA MET A 57 12.98 -4.23 9.14
C MET A 57 13.79 -4.93 10.23
N ASP A 58 14.27 -4.14 11.18
CA ASP A 58 15.03 -4.61 12.31
C ASP A 58 14.30 -5.78 12.99
N THR A 59 15.02 -6.86 13.23
CA THR A 59 14.51 -8.06 13.90
C THR A 59 13.90 -7.73 15.26
N ALA A 60 14.40 -6.67 15.93
CA ALA A 60 13.86 -6.18 17.19
C ALA A 60 12.41 -5.69 17.06
N LEU A 61 12.05 -4.97 15.97
CA LEU A 61 10.67 -4.57 15.68
C LEU A 61 9.81 -5.79 15.35
N ARG A 62 10.32 -6.69 14.53
CA ARG A 62 9.55 -7.85 14.07
C ARG A 62 9.05 -8.73 15.22
N ARG A 63 9.79 -8.79 16.32
CA ARG A 63 9.42 -9.56 17.52
C ARG A 63 8.38 -8.85 18.40
N ARG A 64 8.20 -7.53 18.25
CA ARG A 64 7.35 -6.69 19.11
C ARG A 64 6.01 -6.31 18.51
N PHE A 65 5.85 -6.52 17.20
CA PHE A 65 4.63 -6.23 16.47
C PHE A 65 4.06 -7.49 15.82
N GLN A 66 2.75 -7.56 15.79
CA GLN A 66 2.02 -8.48 14.94
C GLN A 66 1.87 -7.82 13.57
N PHE A 67 2.29 -8.51 12.51
CA PHE A 67 2.18 -8.02 11.15
C PHE A 67 0.92 -8.56 10.51
N ILE A 68 0.14 -7.66 9.94
CA ILE A 68 -1.05 -7.97 9.17
C ILE A 68 -0.81 -7.44 7.77
N GLU A 69 -0.74 -8.34 6.80
CA GLU A 69 -0.62 -7.99 5.40
C GLU A 69 -1.97 -7.49 4.89
N MET A 70 -1.95 -6.35 4.18
CA MET A 70 -3.14 -5.74 3.58
C MET A 70 -2.94 -5.62 2.07
N MET A 71 -3.21 -6.71 1.37
CA MET A 71 -3.19 -6.73 -0.10
C MET A 71 -4.44 -6.03 -0.68
N PRO A 72 -4.39 -5.59 -1.95
CA PRO A 72 -5.57 -5.09 -2.63
C PRO A 72 -6.70 -6.10 -2.59
N ASP A 73 -7.88 -5.68 -2.13
CA ASP A 73 -9.08 -6.51 -2.02
C ASP A 73 -10.19 -5.92 -2.90
N ILE A 74 -10.47 -6.58 -4.03
CA ILE A 74 -11.51 -6.16 -4.98
C ILE A 74 -12.92 -6.29 -4.40
N GLU A 75 -13.13 -7.15 -3.39
CA GLU A 75 -14.43 -7.31 -2.74
C GLU A 75 -14.83 -6.04 -1.97
N VAL A 76 -13.86 -5.23 -1.55
CA VAL A 76 -14.14 -3.90 -0.98
C VAL A 76 -14.86 -3.03 -1.99
N LEU A 77 -14.42 -3.00 -3.25
CA LEU A 77 -15.08 -2.22 -4.31
C LEU A 77 -16.52 -2.68 -4.53
N ARG A 78 -16.77 -4.00 -4.53
CA ARG A 78 -18.11 -4.57 -4.66
C ARG A 78 -19.00 -4.20 -3.48
N LYS A 79 -18.50 -4.30 -2.26
CA LYS A 79 -19.25 -3.94 -1.03
C LYS A 79 -19.69 -2.48 -0.98
N ILE A 80 -18.89 -1.58 -1.55
CA ILE A 80 -19.18 -0.13 -1.55
C ILE A 80 -19.81 0.35 -2.87
N HIS A 81 -20.14 -0.57 -3.78
CA HIS A 81 -20.71 -0.26 -5.11
C HIS A 81 -19.81 0.66 -5.97
N ALA A 82 -18.49 0.43 -5.91
CA ALA A 82 -17.47 1.09 -6.73
C ALA A 82 -16.84 0.12 -7.76
N ASP A 83 -17.46 -1.03 -7.97
CA ASP A 83 -16.98 -2.12 -8.81
C ASP A 83 -17.37 -1.98 -10.28
N LYS A 84 -18.25 -1.04 -10.64
CA LYS A 84 -18.72 -0.85 -12.01
C LYS A 84 -18.74 0.60 -12.42
N VAL A 85 -18.34 0.84 -13.67
CA VAL A 85 -18.46 2.13 -14.36
C VAL A 85 -19.01 1.84 -15.76
N ALA A 86 -20.23 2.28 -16.06
CA ALA A 86 -20.99 1.85 -17.22
C ALA A 86 -21.02 0.31 -17.32
N ASP A 87 -20.61 -0.27 -18.44
CA ASP A 87 -20.55 -1.72 -18.66
C ASP A 87 -19.21 -2.34 -18.21
N LEU A 88 -18.27 -1.56 -17.67
CA LEU A 88 -16.97 -2.02 -17.24
C LEU A 88 -17.01 -2.54 -15.80
N ASP A 89 -16.51 -3.75 -15.58
CA ASP A 89 -16.25 -4.32 -14.25
C ASP A 89 -14.87 -3.84 -13.78
N VAL A 90 -14.84 -2.77 -13.00
CA VAL A 90 -13.62 -2.14 -12.45
C VAL A 90 -12.89 -3.07 -11.49
N ALA A 91 -13.63 -3.87 -10.71
CA ALA A 91 -13.02 -4.82 -9.78
C ALA A 91 -12.26 -5.91 -10.52
N LYS A 92 -12.86 -6.48 -11.59
CA LYS A 92 -12.21 -7.47 -12.45
C LYS A 92 -11.02 -6.86 -13.21
N MET A 93 -11.17 -5.65 -13.72
CA MET A 93 -10.09 -4.92 -14.40
C MET A 93 -8.89 -4.75 -13.46
N LEU A 94 -9.11 -4.29 -12.23
CA LEU A 94 -8.04 -4.14 -11.23
C LEU A 94 -7.38 -5.48 -10.91
N SER A 95 -8.15 -6.57 -10.78
CA SER A 95 -7.59 -7.91 -10.56
C SER A 95 -6.64 -8.31 -11.68
N VAL A 96 -7.06 -8.16 -12.93
CA VAL A 96 -6.25 -8.51 -14.11
C VAL A 96 -4.97 -7.67 -14.20
N ILE A 97 -5.06 -6.36 -13.91
CA ILE A 97 -3.89 -5.48 -13.86
C ILE A 97 -2.90 -5.96 -12.79
N ASN A 98 -3.38 -6.27 -11.60
CA ASN A 98 -2.54 -6.72 -10.49
C ASN A 98 -1.93 -8.11 -10.75
N ASP A 99 -2.64 -9.02 -11.41
CA ASP A 99 -2.08 -10.31 -11.84
C ASP A 99 -0.90 -10.11 -12.82
N ARG A 100 -1.04 -9.17 -13.76
CA ARG A 100 0.02 -8.82 -14.72
C ARG A 100 1.21 -8.15 -14.04
N ILE A 101 0.97 -7.23 -13.10
CA ILE A 101 2.04 -6.61 -12.30
C ILE A 101 2.81 -7.69 -11.53
N THR A 102 2.10 -8.60 -10.88
CA THR A 102 2.72 -9.71 -10.13
C THR A 102 3.61 -10.59 -11.02
N CYS A 103 3.19 -10.84 -12.26
CA CYS A 103 3.98 -11.62 -13.21
C CYS A 103 5.20 -10.86 -13.76
N LEU A 104 5.07 -9.57 -14.03
CA LEU A 104 6.09 -8.77 -14.71
C LEU A 104 7.08 -8.10 -13.75
N TYR A 105 6.70 -7.95 -12.50
CA TYR A 105 7.48 -7.27 -11.48
C TYR A 105 7.48 -8.04 -10.15
N ASP A 106 6.54 -7.76 -9.25
CA ASP A 106 6.31 -8.52 -8.02
C ASP A 106 4.93 -8.22 -7.41
N ARG A 107 4.58 -8.93 -6.33
CA ARG A 107 3.30 -8.79 -5.63
C ARG A 107 3.22 -7.53 -4.76
N GLU A 108 4.35 -6.97 -4.36
CA GLU A 108 4.41 -5.82 -3.45
C GLU A 108 4.01 -4.51 -4.14
N HIS A 109 4.12 -4.48 -5.49
CA HIS A 109 3.82 -3.31 -6.32
C HIS A 109 2.42 -3.34 -6.94
N THR A 110 1.52 -4.19 -6.44
CA THR A 110 0.13 -4.23 -6.91
C THR A 110 -0.62 -2.94 -6.60
N ILE A 111 -1.53 -2.55 -7.50
CA ILE A 111 -2.31 -1.32 -7.38
C ILE A 111 -3.41 -1.51 -6.34
N GLY A 112 -3.46 -0.60 -5.36
CA GLY A 112 -4.46 -0.62 -4.30
C GLY A 112 -5.88 -0.31 -4.81
N HIS A 113 -6.88 -1.04 -4.31
CA HIS A 113 -8.28 -0.77 -4.58
C HIS A 113 -8.74 0.62 -4.13
N ALA A 114 -7.99 1.26 -3.22
CA ALA A 114 -8.28 2.59 -2.69
C ALA A 114 -8.39 3.67 -3.78
N PHE A 115 -7.63 3.56 -4.87
CA PHE A 115 -7.69 4.50 -6.00
C PHE A 115 -9.07 4.55 -6.67
N PHE A 116 -9.84 3.46 -6.60
CA PHE A 116 -11.12 3.29 -7.28
C PHE A 116 -12.32 3.50 -6.36
N THR A 117 -12.14 3.65 -5.05
CA THR A 117 -13.24 3.78 -4.07
C THR A 117 -14.13 5.00 -4.28
N GLY A 118 -13.63 6.01 -4.98
CA GLY A 118 -14.38 7.20 -5.35
C GLY A 118 -15.39 7.00 -6.49
N LEU A 119 -15.27 5.91 -7.26
CA LEU A 119 -16.08 5.63 -8.46
C LEU A 119 -17.42 4.98 -8.08
N ARG A 120 -18.27 5.75 -7.38
CA ARG A 120 -19.58 5.27 -6.91
C ARG A 120 -20.67 6.33 -7.08
N GLY A 121 -21.91 5.89 -7.26
CA GLY A 121 -23.06 6.78 -7.50
C GLY A 121 -22.83 7.65 -8.73
N GLU A 122 -23.08 8.93 -8.63
CA GLU A 122 -22.92 9.90 -9.73
C GLU A 122 -21.47 10.05 -10.22
N LYS A 123 -20.48 9.60 -9.42
CA LYS A 123 -19.06 9.63 -9.78
C LYS A 123 -18.59 8.38 -10.53
N ALA A 124 -19.45 7.39 -10.71
CA ALA A 124 -19.14 6.18 -11.49
C ALA A 124 -19.25 6.47 -13.00
N THR A 125 -18.40 7.33 -13.52
CA THR A 125 -18.37 7.73 -14.94
C THR A 125 -17.05 7.36 -15.60
N ILE A 126 -17.07 7.22 -16.92
CA ILE A 126 -15.87 6.91 -17.72
C ILE A 126 -14.83 8.02 -17.57
N GLU A 127 -15.23 9.28 -17.52
CA GLU A 127 -14.34 10.43 -17.35
C GLU A 127 -13.60 10.37 -16.00
N ASN A 128 -14.32 10.02 -14.94
CA ASN A 128 -13.70 9.85 -13.61
C ASN A 128 -12.77 8.65 -13.57
N LEU A 129 -13.14 7.54 -14.21
CA LEU A 129 -12.26 6.37 -14.33
C LEU A 129 -11.00 6.74 -15.12
N ALA A 130 -11.12 7.40 -16.26
CA ALA A 130 -9.98 7.88 -17.04
C ALA A 130 -9.08 8.80 -16.21
N SER A 131 -9.67 9.72 -15.44
CA SER A 131 -8.90 10.60 -14.54
C SER A 131 -8.12 9.83 -13.44
N VAL A 132 -8.67 8.72 -12.93
CA VAL A 132 -7.93 7.84 -11.98
C VAL A 132 -6.72 7.22 -12.66
N PHE A 133 -6.89 6.74 -13.90
CA PHE A 133 -5.76 6.19 -14.65
C PHE A 133 -4.71 7.25 -14.94
N GLU A 134 -5.10 8.37 -15.54
CA GLU A 134 -4.20 9.44 -15.96
C GLU A 134 -3.41 10.04 -14.78
N LYS A 135 -4.09 10.28 -13.65
CA LYS A 135 -3.48 11.02 -12.52
C LYS A 135 -2.85 10.15 -11.45
N SER A 136 -3.15 8.84 -11.44
CA SER A 136 -2.71 7.96 -10.36
C SER A 136 -2.11 6.66 -10.85
N VAL A 137 -2.83 5.89 -11.68
CA VAL A 137 -2.39 4.55 -12.05
C VAL A 137 -1.20 4.59 -13.01
N ILE A 138 -1.28 5.38 -14.08
CA ILE A 138 -0.20 5.49 -15.08
C ILE A 138 1.07 6.06 -14.46
N PRO A 139 1.05 7.18 -13.72
CA PRO A 139 2.25 7.68 -13.05
C PRO A 139 2.88 6.68 -12.10
N LEU A 140 2.06 5.90 -11.37
CA LEU A 140 2.55 4.85 -10.49
C LEU A 140 3.24 3.72 -11.26
N LEU A 141 2.66 3.29 -12.38
CA LEU A 141 3.28 2.29 -13.26
C LEU A 141 4.59 2.80 -13.87
N GLN A 142 4.66 4.07 -14.26
CA GLN A 142 5.89 4.69 -14.75
C GLN A 142 7.00 4.65 -13.68
N GLU A 143 6.67 4.92 -12.42
CA GLU A 143 7.60 4.78 -11.30
C GLU A 143 8.06 3.34 -11.09
N TYR A 144 7.14 2.38 -11.10
CA TYR A 144 7.45 0.97 -10.88
C TYR A 144 8.31 0.34 -11.97
N PHE A 145 8.05 0.67 -13.22
CA PHE A 145 8.73 0.11 -14.38
C PHE A 145 9.85 1.01 -14.92
N TYR A 146 10.22 2.10 -14.21
CA TYR A 146 11.29 3.02 -14.63
C TYR A 146 11.12 3.49 -16.08
N GLU A 147 9.88 3.87 -16.45
CA GLU A 147 9.51 4.32 -17.80
C GLU A 147 9.71 3.25 -18.90
N ASP A 148 9.75 1.97 -18.54
CA ASP A 148 9.67 0.86 -19.49
C ASP A 148 8.22 0.77 -20.03
N TYR A 149 7.96 1.52 -21.09
CA TYR A 149 6.62 1.67 -21.65
C TYR A 149 6.08 0.36 -22.23
N GLU A 150 6.93 -0.55 -22.73
CA GLU A 150 6.50 -1.87 -23.21
C GLU A 150 5.87 -2.68 -22.09
N LYS A 151 6.48 -2.70 -20.91
CA LYS A 151 5.89 -3.39 -19.75
C LYS A 151 4.61 -2.72 -19.27
N ILE A 152 4.54 -1.38 -19.29
CA ILE A 152 3.34 -0.64 -18.90
C ILE A 152 2.19 -0.99 -19.86
N GLN A 153 2.44 -1.04 -21.17
CA GLN A 153 1.49 -1.49 -22.17
C GLN A 153 1.00 -2.92 -21.90
N LEU A 154 1.90 -3.85 -21.58
CA LEU A 154 1.54 -5.23 -21.23
C LEU A 154 0.65 -5.28 -20.00
N VAL A 155 0.95 -4.49 -18.96
CA VAL A 155 0.12 -4.39 -17.74
C VAL A 155 -1.27 -3.87 -18.06
N LEU A 156 -1.38 -2.83 -18.87
CA LEU A 156 -2.66 -2.22 -19.26
C LEU A 156 -3.43 -3.05 -20.32
N GLY A 157 -2.79 -4.03 -20.93
CA GLY A 157 -3.39 -4.91 -21.94
C GLY A 157 -3.33 -4.34 -23.35
N GLU A 158 -2.43 -3.41 -23.60
CA GLU A 158 -2.18 -2.84 -24.91
C GLU A 158 -1.19 -3.72 -25.67
N ASN A 159 -1.70 -4.64 -26.46
CA ASN A 159 -0.93 -5.50 -27.34
C ASN A 159 -1.04 -5.00 -28.78
N GLU A 160 -0.32 -5.63 -29.70
CA GLU A 160 -0.25 -5.27 -31.13
C GLU A 160 -1.63 -5.16 -31.84
N GLY A 161 -2.67 -5.78 -31.29
CA GLY A 161 -4.04 -5.74 -31.83
C GLY A 161 -4.88 -4.54 -31.40
N VAL A 162 -4.39 -3.68 -30.48
CA VAL A 162 -5.16 -2.51 -30.01
C VAL A 162 -4.93 -1.34 -30.96
N PRO A 163 -6.01 -0.73 -31.54
CA PRO A 163 -5.88 0.48 -32.35
C PRO A 163 -5.19 1.61 -31.61
N LEU A 164 -4.32 2.36 -32.29
CA LEU A 164 -3.51 3.44 -31.72
C LEU A 164 -4.34 4.49 -30.97
N GLU A 165 -5.56 4.75 -31.44
CA GLU A 165 -6.49 5.71 -30.84
C GLU A 165 -6.99 5.26 -29.45
N LEU A 166 -6.96 3.95 -29.18
CA LEU A 166 -7.39 3.34 -27.92
C LEU A 166 -6.25 3.02 -26.97
N LYS A 167 -5.02 3.30 -27.37
CA LYS A 167 -3.85 3.11 -26.49
C LYS A 167 -3.73 4.26 -25.48
N PHE A 168 -3.42 3.93 -24.24
CA PHE A 168 -3.05 4.91 -23.20
C PHE A 168 -1.69 5.54 -23.48
N ILE A 169 -0.77 4.76 -24.04
CA ILE A 169 0.59 5.21 -24.40
C ILE A 169 0.65 5.24 -25.92
N LYS A 170 0.96 6.42 -26.46
CA LYS A 170 1.18 6.63 -27.89
C LYS A 170 2.68 6.81 -28.10
N ASP A 171 3.26 5.97 -28.96
CA ASP A 171 4.63 6.18 -29.44
C ASP A 171 4.67 7.51 -30.21
N GLU A 172 5.61 8.42 -29.84
CA GLU A 172 5.86 9.66 -30.60
C GLU A 172 6.59 9.39 -31.91
#